data_544d345d56aaf813a07d6d46d21cd5ad
#
_entry.id   544d345d56aaf813a07d6d46d21cd5ad
#
_cell.length_a   1.000
_cell.length_b   1.000
_cell.length_c   1.000
_cell.angle_alpha   90.00
_cell.angle_beta   90.00
_cell.angle_gamma   90.00
#
_symmetry.space_group_name_H-M   'P 1'
#
loop_
_entity.id
_entity.type
_entity.pdbx_description
1 polymer ?
#
loop_
_entity_poly.entity_id
_entity_poly.type
_entity_poly.pdbx_seq_one_letter_code
_entity_poly.pdbx_strand_id
1 'polypeptide(L)'
;TSTETTRRNFVQNLNTAVQMAARKGVVLGFETMETPFMDTVEKAMEYVRLINSPYLGVYPDLGNLTNASLLYQTEVKADLEKGKGHIWAVHLKETRPGIYREVPFGTGHTEYVQNLWQLKRLGIRMFTGEFWYTPQFPDYPQVCREACSFLRSRLDTIFYD
;
A
#
# COMPACT_ATOMS: atom_id res chain seq x y z
N THR A 1 -7.92 -10.98 17.70
CA THR A 1 -8.58 -9.83 18.34
C THR A 1 -7.54 -9.00 19.08
N SER A 2 -7.41 -7.71 18.77
CA SER A 2 -6.50 -6.82 19.47
C SER A 2 -7.00 -6.52 20.89
N THR A 3 -6.11 -6.65 21.86
CA THR A 3 -6.35 -6.26 23.27
C THR A 3 -5.45 -5.07 23.60
N GLU A 4 -5.71 -4.38 24.70
CA GLU A 4 -4.84 -3.32 25.23
C GLU A 4 -3.39 -3.83 25.40
N THR A 5 -3.24 -5.02 25.95
CA THR A 5 -1.93 -5.65 26.15
C THR A 5 -1.20 -5.93 24.83
N THR A 6 -1.89 -6.50 23.83
CA THR A 6 -1.27 -6.79 22.52
C THR A 6 -0.90 -5.49 21.78
N ARG A 7 -1.72 -4.45 21.88
CA ARG A 7 -1.43 -3.13 21.31
C ARG A 7 -0.18 -2.50 21.95
N ARG A 8 -0.09 -2.53 23.27
CA ARG A 8 1.10 -2.02 23.98
C ARG A 8 2.37 -2.78 23.60
N ASN A 9 2.31 -4.11 23.58
CA ASN A 9 3.44 -4.94 23.19
C ASN A 9 3.86 -4.68 21.73
N PHE A 10 2.89 -4.49 20.83
CA PHE A 10 3.16 -4.14 19.44
C PHE A 10 3.92 -2.80 19.34
N VAL A 11 3.47 -1.76 20.01
CA VAL A 11 4.13 -0.45 20.01
C VAL A 11 5.55 -0.53 20.57
N GLN A 12 5.74 -1.26 21.67
CA GLN A 12 7.07 -1.45 22.26
C GLN A 12 8.03 -2.17 21.32
N ASN A 13 7.59 -3.25 20.70
CA ASN A 13 8.39 -4.03 19.76
C ASN A 13 8.66 -3.24 18.47
N LEU A 14 7.66 -2.51 17.98
CA LEU A 14 7.80 -1.63 16.82
C LEU A 14 8.88 -0.56 17.06
N ASN A 15 8.84 0.10 18.22
CA ASN A 15 9.86 1.10 18.57
C ASN A 15 11.28 0.50 18.56
N THR A 16 11.43 -0.71 19.12
CA THR A 16 12.71 -1.44 19.10
C THR A 16 13.15 -1.75 17.65
N ALA A 17 12.22 -2.26 16.82
CA ALA A 17 12.51 -2.58 15.43
C ALA A 17 12.93 -1.34 14.62
N VAL A 18 12.23 -0.21 14.81
CA VAL A 18 12.55 1.06 14.16
C VAL A 18 13.94 1.55 14.55
N GLN A 19 14.31 1.46 15.83
CA GLN A 19 15.66 1.83 16.29
C GLN A 19 16.75 0.93 15.68
N MET A 20 16.48 -0.36 15.57
CA MET A 20 17.41 -1.31 14.91
C MET A 20 17.58 -1.00 13.43
N ALA A 21 16.49 -0.73 12.72
CA ALA A 21 16.49 -0.34 11.30
C ALA A 21 17.25 0.99 11.09
N ALA A 22 16.99 1.99 11.92
CA ALA A 22 17.64 3.29 11.87
C ALA A 22 19.17 3.20 12.01
N ARG A 23 19.67 2.34 12.91
CA ARG A 23 21.12 2.09 13.07
C ARG A 23 21.77 1.48 11.82
N LYS A 24 20.96 0.89 10.94
CA LYS A 24 21.42 0.27 9.68
C LYS A 24 21.10 1.13 8.46
N GLY A 25 20.52 2.32 8.65
CA GLY A 25 20.08 3.18 7.55
C GLY A 25 18.91 2.60 6.74
N VAL A 26 18.09 1.73 7.34
CA VAL A 26 16.93 1.10 6.71
C VAL A 26 15.66 1.78 7.19
N VAL A 27 14.79 2.17 6.27
CA VAL A 27 13.45 2.66 6.58
C VAL A 27 12.45 1.51 6.63
N LEU A 28 11.47 1.60 7.52
CA LEU A 28 10.34 0.67 7.62
C LEU A 28 9.07 1.36 7.12
N GLY A 29 8.24 0.64 6.40
CA GLY A 29 6.94 1.12 5.94
C GLY A 29 5.84 0.14 6.31
N PHE A 30 4.76 0.63 6.91
CA PHE A 30 3.55 -0.16 7.09
C PHE A 30 2.87 -0.38 5.76
N GLU A 31 2.71 -1.63 5.37
CA GLU A 31 1.80 -2.00 4.30
C GLU A 31 0.35 -1.92 4.80
N THR A 32 -0.54 -1.33 4.00
CA THR A 32 -1.97 -1.42 4.28
C THR A 32 -2.48 -2.80 3.86
N MET A 33 -3.08 -3.50 4.83
CA MET A 33 -3.41 -4.93 4.73
C MET A 33 -4.90 -5.18 4.50
N GLU A 34 -5.25 -6.47 4.39
CA GLU A 34 -6.63 -6.94 4.17
C GLU A 34 -7.48 -6.98 5.45
N THR A 35 -6.92 -6.61 6.58
CA THR A 35 -7.57 -6.74 7.89
C THR A 35 -7.81 -5.38 8.55
N PRO A 36 -8.88 -5.22 9.34
CA PRO A 36 -9.23 -3.96 10.00
C PRO A 36 -8.15 -3.39 10.94
N PHE A 37 -7.12 -4.16 11.26
CA PHE A 37 -6.01 -3.68 12.07
C PHE A 37 -5.15 -2.63 11.36
N MET A 38 -4.91 -2.83 10.03
CA MET A 38 -4.00 -1.99 9.27
C MET A 38 -4.45 -1.86 7.80
N ASP A 39 -5.73 -1.64 7.56
CA ASP A 39 -6.32 -1.59 6.22
C ASP A 39 -6.42 -0.18 5.62
N THR A 40 -6.04 0.87 6.38
CA THR A 40 -6.04 2.27 5.91
C THR A 40 -4.73 2.97 6.26
N VAL A 41 -4.40 4.01 5.47
CA VAL A 41 -3.26 4.89 5.74
C VAL A 41 -3.44 5.60 7.08
N GLU A 42 -4.67 6.00 7.42
CA GLU A 42 -4.96 6.65 8.70
C GLU A 42 -4.56 5.80 9.90
N LYS A 43 -4.92 4.50 9.89
CA LYS A 43 -4.56 3.56 10.96
C LYS A 43 -3.04 3.35 11.06
N ALA A 44 -2.36 3.25 9.93
CA ALA A 44 -0.91 3.17 9.90
C ALA A 44 -0.26 4.44 10.48
N MET A 45 -0.80 5.61 10.13
CA MET A 45 -0.31 6.90 10.61
C MET A 45 -0.49 7.10 12.12
N GLU A 46 -1.43 6.41 12.78
CA GLU A 46 -1.51 6.41 14.25
C GLU A 46 -0.18 5.93 14.86
N TYR A 47 0.36 4.82 14.35
CA TYR A 47 1.62 4.26 14.84
C TYR A 47 2.84 5.06 14.38
N VAL A 48 2.83 5.58 13.14
CA VAL A 48 3.90 6.45 12.63
C VAL A 48 4.06 7.68 13.51
N ARG A 49 2.95 8.36 13.84
CA ARG A 49 2.96 9.54 14.75
C ARG A 49 3.38 9.17 16.17
N LEU A 50 2.93 8.03 16.67
CA LEU A 50 3.24 7.56 18.03
C LEU A 50 4.74 7.27 18.21
N ILE A 51 5.36 6.61 17.22
CA ILE A 51 6.80 6.29 17.22
C ILE A 51 7.64 7.53 16.90
N ASN A 52 7.11 8.42 16.07
CA ASN A 52 7.73 9.70 15.70
C ASN A 52 9.21 9.57 15.26
N SER A 53 9.46 8.67 14.31
CA SER A 53 10.78 8.41 13.77
C SER A 53 10.81 8.63 12.26
N PRO A 54 11.85 9.29 11.69
CA PRO A 54 12.01 9.41 10.25
C PRO A 54 12.35 8.08 9.56
N TYR A 55 12.52 7.01 10.31
CA TYR A 55 12.74 5.66 9.79
C TYR A 55 11.47 4.80 9.76
N LEU A 56 10.30 5.38 10.10
CA LEU A 56 9.02 4.70 10.01
C LEU A 56 8.03 5.53 9.19
N GLY A 57 7.43 4.90 8.20
CA GLY A 57 6.38 5.50 7.36
C GLY A 57 5.35 4.47 6.93
N VAL A 58 4.71 4.75 5.81
CA VAL A 58 3.66 3.91 5.25
C VAL A 58 4.06 3.44 3.85
N TYR A 59 3.65 2.23 3.50
CA TYR A 59 3.76 1.62 2.19
C TYR A 59 2.37 1.16 1.75
N PRO A 60 1.49 2.08 1.31
CA PRO A 60 0.11 1.74 1.00
C PRO A 60 0.00 0.76 -0.17
N ASP A 61 -1.00 -0.13 -0.10
CA ASP A 61 -1.43 -0.97 -1.21
C ASP A 61 -2.75 -0.44 -1.77
N LEU A 62 -2.78 -0.05 -3.05
CA LEU A 62 -3.96 0.57 -3.67
C LEU A 62 -5.15 -0.37 -3.76
N GLY A 63 -4.93 -1.66 -3.97
CA GLY A 63 -5.99 -2.65 -4.02
C GLY A 63 -6.65 -2.85 -2.65
N ASN A 64 -5.84 -2.98 -1.60
CA ASN A 64 -6.34 -3.10 -0.23
C ASN A 64 -7.08 -1.85 0.20
N LEU A 65 -6.54 -0.66 -0.10
CA LEU A 65 -7.23 0.62 0.16
C LEU A 65 -8.55 0.74 -0.60
N THR A 66 -8.64 0.22 -1.83
CA THR A 66 -9.88 0.24 -2.61
C THR A 66 -10.97 -0.58 -1.91
N ASN A 67 -10.65 -1.77 -1.41
CA ASN A 67 -11.60 -2.56 -0.62
C ASN A 67 -11.94 -1.90 0.73
N ALA A 68 -10.96 -1.33 1.43
CA ALA A 68 -11.20 -0.60 2.66
C ALA A 68 -12.11 0.63 2.43
N SER A 69 -11.92 1.35 1.32
CA SER A 69 -12.75 2.52 0.99
C SER A 69 -14.23 2.14 0.79
N LEU A 70 -14.50 0.98 0.20
CA LEU A 70 -15.88 0.45 0.11
C LEU A 70 -16.45 0.10 1.49
N LEU A 71 -15.64 -0.54 2.34
CA LEU A 71 -16.08 -0.95 3.66
C LEU A 71 -16.42 0.25 4.57
N TYR A 72 -15.60 1.31 4.50
CA TYR A 72 -15.74 2.50 5.35
C TYR A 72 -16.47 3.66 4.68
N GLN A 73 -16.93 3.51 3.43
CA GLN A 73 -17.57 4.56 2.63
C GLN A 73 -16.71 5.84 2.57
N THR A 74 -15.43 5.66 2.29
CA THR A 74 -14.43 6.72 2.19
C THR A 74 -13.81 6.76 0.78
N GLU A 75 -12.92 7.70 0.53
CA GLU A 75 -12.16 7.77 -0.73
C GLU A 75 -10.69 7.42 -0.51
N VAL A 76 -10.13 6.59 -1.39
CA VAL A 76 -8.69 6.22 -1.36
C VAL A 76 -7.80 7.47 -1.39
N LYS A 77 -8.13 8.46 -2.22
CA LYS A 77 -7.37 9.73 -2.31
C LYS A 77 -7.33 10.48 -0.98
N ALA A 78 -8.44 10.54 -0.27
CA ALA A 78 -8.52 11.20 1.02
C ALA A 78 -7.71 10.46 2.09
N ASP A 79 -7.68 9.14 2.04
CA ASP A 79 -6.86 8.34 2.96
C ASP A 79 -5.36 8.46 2.63
N LEU A 80 -4.96 8.45 1.36
CA LEU A 80 -3.59 8.70 0.93
C LEU A 80 -3.06 10.06 1.40
N GLU A 81 -3.90 11.12 1.38
CA GLU A 81 -3.50 12.46 1.86
C GLU A 81 -3.11 12.46 3.34
N LYS A 82 -3.69 11.58 4.16
CA LYS A 82 -3.34 11.46 5.58
C LYS A 82 -1.91 10.98 5.81
N GLY A 83 -1.33 10.30 4.81
CA GLY A 83 0.06 9.84 4.81
C GLY A 83 1.07 10.83 4.23
N LYS A 84 0.67 12.05 3.89
CA LYS A 84 1.55 13.06 3.27
C LYS A 84 2.86 13.25 4.03
N GLY A 85 3.98 13.11 3.32
CA GLY A 85 5.33 13.21 3.88
C GLY A 85 5.82 11.94 4.59
N HIS A 86 5.01 10.90 4.69
CA HIS A 86 5.35 9.63 5.35
C HIS A 86 5.14 8.39 4.46
N ILE A 87 4.75 8.56 3.20
CA ILE A 87 4.63 7.44 2.25
C ILE A 87 5.98 7.24 1.57
N TRP A 88 6.57 6.06 1.71
CA TRP A 88 7.86 5.72 1.11
C TRP A 88 7.74 5.21 -0.31
N ALA A 89 6.82 4.30 -0.52
CA ALA A 89 6.49 3.70 -1.81
C ALA A 89 5.05 3.17 -1.77
N VAL A 90 4.56 2.62 -2.88
CA VAL A 90 3.17 2.15 -3.00
C VAL A 90 3.11 0.82 -3.74
N HIS A 91 2.34 -0.14 -3.21
CA HIS A 91 1.95 -1.33 -3.95
C HIS A 91 0.84 -1.00 -4.94
N LEU A 92 1.05 -1.40 -6.18
CA LEU A 92 0.05 -1.40 -7.23
C LEU A 92 -0.51 -2.82 -7.35
N LYS A 93 -1.71 -3.01 -6.89
CA LYS A 93 -2.40 -4.29 -6.79
C LYS A 93 -3.81 -4.17 -7.33
N GLU A 94 -4.27 -5.19 -8.02
CA GLU A 94 -5.65 -5.27 -8.47
C GLU A 94 -6.50 -6.05 -7.48
N THR A 95 -7.75 -5.60 -7.29
CA THR A 95 -8.72 -6.25 -6.41
C THR A 95 -10.12 -6.18 -7.01
N ARG A 96 -11.05 -6.93 -6.42
CA ARG A 96 -12.49 -6.79 -6.64
C ARG A 96 -13.18 -6.65 -5.27
N PRO A 97 -14.44 -6.22 -5.21
CA PRO A 97 -15.14 -6.10 -3.93
C PRO A 97 -15.06 -7.38 -3.10
N GLY A 98 -14.37 -7.31 -1.94
CA GLY A 98 -14.13 -8.43 -1.05
C GLY A 98 -13.12 -9.48 -1.53
N ILE A 99 -12.50 -9.31 -2.70
CA ILE A 99 -11.47 -10.20 -3.25
C ILE A 99 -10.15 -9.44 -3.33
N TYR A 100 -9.18 -9.87 -2.56
CA TYR A 100 -7.90 -9.16 -2.36
C TYR A 100 -6.74 -9.72 -3.16
N ARG A 101 -6.85 -10.94 -3.69
CA ARG A 101 -5.76 -11.67 -4.34
C ARG A 101 -6.20 -12.31 -5.64
N GLU A 102 -5.21 -12.67 -6.47
CA GLU A 102 -5.42 -13.42 -7.72
C GLU A 102 -6.34 -12.71 -8.74
N VAL A 103 -6.41 -11.37 -8.68
CA VAL A 103 -7.15 -10.57 -9.64
C VAL A 103 -6.16 -10.01 -10.67
N PRO A 104 -6.28 -10.38 -11.96
CA PRO A 104 -5.40 -9.83 -13.00
C PRO A 104 -5.58 -8.33 -13.16
N PHE A 105 -4.50 -7.61 -13.40
CA PHE A 105 -4.53 -6.16 -13.61
C PHE A 105 -5.51 -5.75 -14.71
N GLY A 106 -6.30 -4.71 -14.44
CA GLY A 106 -7.32 -4.19 -15.37
C GLY A 106 -8.62 -4.96 -15.41
N THR A 107 -8.78 -6.01 -14.59
CA THR A 107 -10.04 -6.78 -14.51
C THR A 107 -10.81 -6.56 -13.21
N GLY A 108 -10.33 -5.68 -12.36
CA GLY A 108 -10.91 -5.37 -11.06
C GLY A 108 -11.49 -3.97 -10.97
N HIS A 109 -11.39 -3.38 -9.78
CA HIS A 109 -11.98 -2.09 -9.46
C HIS A 109 -10.98 -1.06 -8.89
N THR A 110 -9.67 -1.35 -8.94
CA THR A 110 -8.66 -0.42 -8.45
C THR A 110 -8.55 0.79 -9.39
N GLU A 111 -8.85 1.97 -8.87
CA GLU A 111 -8.83 3.24 -9.61
C GLU A 111 -7.40 3.80 -9.78
N TYR A 112 -6.60 3.19 -10.69
CA TYR A 112 -5.19 3.54 -10.85
C TYR A 112 -4.97 5.00 -11.21
N VAL A 113 -5.65 5.51 -12.25
CA VAL A 113 -5.38 6.84 -12.81
C VAL A 113 -5.56 7.93 -11.74
N GLN A 114 -6.69 7.94 -11.06
CA GLN A 114 -7.00 8.96 -10.04
C GLN A 114 -6.04 8.88 -8.85
N ASN A 115 -5.72 7.65 -8.40
CA ASN A 115 -4.85 7.44 -7.26
C ASN A 115 -3.38 7.76 -7.60
N LEU A 116 -2.91 7.44 -8.81
CA LEU A 116 -1.56 7.79 -9.27
C LEU A 116 -1.39 9.31 -9.42
N TRP A 117 -2.41 10.05 -9.87
CA TRP A 117 -2.38 11.51 -9.86
C TRP A 117 -2.25 12.08 -8.44
N GLN A 118 -2.98 11.51 -7.47
CA GLN A 118 -2.84 11.92 -6.07
C GLN A 118 -1.43 11.61 -5.55
N LEU A 119 -0.90 10.44 -5.84
CA LEU A 119 0.46 10.04 -5.45
C LEU A 119 1.54 10.93 -6.10
N LYS A 120 1.38 11.30 -7.38
CA LYS A 120 2.25 12.29 -8.05
C LYS A 120 2.25 13.63 -7.29
N ARG A 121 1.08 14.14 -6.88
CA ARG A 121 0.94 15.37 -6.08
C ARG A 121 1.60 15.26 -4.72
N LEU A 122 1.57 14.07 -4.10
CA LEU A 122 2.23 13.78 -2.83
C LEU A 122 3.76 13.58 -2.98
N GLY A 123 4.29 13.62 -4.19
CA GLY A 123 5.72 13.47 -4.47
C GLY A 123 6.20 12.01 -4.54
N ILE A 124 5.29 11.05 -4.56
CA ILE A 124 5.66 9.62 -4.59
C ILE A 124 6.15 9.23 -5.98
N ARG A 125 7.24 8.44 -6.02
CA ARG A 125 7.93 8.01 -7.25
C ARG A 125 8.33 6.54 -7.27
N MET A 126 8.08 5.81 -6.16
CA MET A 126 8.45 4.40 -6.03
C MET A 126 7.19 3.54 -5.99
N PHE A 127 7.11 2.56 -6.89
CA PHE A 127 5.97 1.69 -7.04
C PHE A 127 6.41 0.25 -7.20
N THR A 128 5.66 -0.69 -6.61
CA THR A 128 5.86 -2.13 -6.75
C THR A 128 4.56 -2.75 -7.26
N GLY A 129 4.61 -3.48 -8.38
CA GLY A 129 3.48 -4.29 -8.83
C GLY A 129 3.35 -5.54 -7.95
N GLU A 130 2.20 -5.71 -7.32
CA GLU A 130 1.92 -6.89 -6.49
C GLU A 130 0.86 -7.76 -7.13
N PHE A 131 1.20 -9.02 -7.40
CA PHE A 131 0.30 -10.04 -7.93
C PHE A 131 0.82 -11.44 -7.59
N TRP A 132 -0.06 -12.42 -7.71
CA TRP A 132 0.25 -13.81 -7.36
C TRP A 132 0.34 -14.70 -8.57
N TYR A 133 1.20 -15.73 -8.49
CA TYR A 133 1.11 -16.88 -9.37
C TYR A 133 -0.20 -17.63 -9.08
N THR A 134 -0.93 -17.95 -10.14
CA THR A 134 -2.09 -18.82 -10.05
C THR A 134 -1.96 -19.99 -11.05
N PRO A 135 -2.38 -21.21 -10.68
CA PRO A 135 -2.29 -22.35 -11.58
C PRO A 135 -3.12 -22.20 -12.88
N GLN A 136 -4.11 -21.30 -12.88
CA GLN A 136 -4.92 -20.99 -14.07
C GLN A 136 -4.12 -20.25 -15.16
N PHE A 137 -2.99 -19.64 -14.78
CA PHE A 137 -2.11 -18.91 -15.69
C PHE A 137 -0.71 -19.54 -15.69
N PRO A 138 -0.53 -20.70 -16.38
CA PRO A 138 0.71 -21.46 -16.31
C PRO A 138 1.91 -20.75 -16.95
N ASP A 139 1.68 -19.82 -17.91
CA ASP A 139 2.74 -18.97 -18.48
C ASP A 139 2.99 -17.75 -17.60
N TYR A 140 3.63 -17.96 -16.45
CA TYR A 140 3.96 -16.88 -15.53
C TYR A 140 4.82 -15.77 -16.14
N PRO A 141 5.82 -16.03 -17.00
CA PRO A 141 6.52 -14.98 -17.74
C PRO A 141 5.60 -14.08 -18.57
N GLN A 142 4.57 -14.64 -19.20
CA GLN A 142 3.57 -13.86 -19.95
C GLN A 142 2.73 -13.00 -18.99
N VAL A 143 2.26 -13.54 -17.88
CA VAL A 143 1.52 -12.79 -16.85
C VAL A 143 2.35 -11.61 -16.33
N CYS A 144 3.64 -11.81 -16.06
CA CYS A 144 4.55 -10.73 -15.65
C CYS A 144 4.67 -9.64 -16.73
N ARG A 145 4.81 -10.01 -18.00
CA ARG A 145 4.88 -9.03 -19.10
C ARG A 145 3.61 -8.20 -19.22
N GLU A 146 2.46 -8.84 -19.13
CA GLU A 146 1.15 -8.18 -19.20
C GLU A 146 0.94 -7.24 -18.02
N ALA A 147 1.23 -7.69 -16.81
CA ALA A 147 1.17 -6.87 -15.59
C ALA A 147 2.10 -5.64 -15.70
N CYS A 148 3.36 -5.84 -16.10
CA CYS A 148 4.31 -4.75 -16.30
C CYS A 148 3.84 -3.77 -17.38
N SER A 149 3.32 -4.26 -18.51
CA SER A 149 2.81 -3.42 -19.61
C SER A 149 1.61 -2.59 -19.13
N PHE A 150 0.67 -3.21 -18.44
CA PHE A 150 -0.49 -2.53 -17.88
C PHE A 150 -0.09 -1.40 -16.93
N LEU A 151 0.78 -1.68 -15.97
CA LEU A 151 1.20 -0.70 -14.96
C LEU A 151 2.04 0.42 -15.57
N ARG A 152 3.01 0.08 -16.45
CA ARG A 152 3.84 1.07 -17.12
C ARG A 152 3.01 2.05 -17.95
N SER A 153 2.04 1.58 -18.72
CA SER A 153 1.19 2.47 -19.52
C SER A 153 0.47 3.53 -18.68
N ARG A 154 0.07 3.22 -17.42
CA ARG A 154 -0.55 4.19 -16.51
C ARG A 154 0.46 5.13 -15.86
N LEU A 155 1.60 4.57 -15.47
CA LEU A 155 2.68 5.36 -14.86
C LEU A 155 3.27 6.34 -15.88
N ASP A 156 3.54 5.88 -17.11
CA ASP A 156 4.11 6.71 -18.17
C ASP A 156 3.20 7.90 -18.48
N THR A 157 1.90 7.66 -18.67
CA THR A 157 0.91 8.75 -18.89
C THR A 157 0.89 9.79 -17.78
N ILE A 158 1.19 9.41 -16.54
CA ILE A 158 1.04 10.32 -15.40
C ILE A 158 2.36 10.97 -15.00
N PHE A 159 3.47 10.26 -15.12
CA PHE A 159 4.75 10.71 -14.57
C PHE A 159 5.74 11.23 -15.61
N TYR A 160 5.56 10.91 -16.90
CA TYR A 160 6.48 11.31 -17.96
C TYR A 160 5.88 12.29 -18.99
N ASP A 161 4.58 12.61 -18.88
CA ASP A 161 3.97 13.76 -19.54
C ASP A 161 4.04 14.98 -18.58
#